data_19244b7fcd18ba045c819fbb6bc33a88
#
_entry.id   19244b7fcd18ba045c819fbb6bc33a88
#
_cell.length_a   1.000
_cell.length_b   1.000
_cell.length_c   1.000
_cell.angle_alpha   90.00
_cell.angle_beta   90.00
_cell.angle_gamma   90.00
#
_symmetry.space_group_name_H-M   'P 1'
#
loop_
_entity.id
_entity.type
_entity.pdbx_description
1 polymer ?
#
loop_
_entity_poly.entity_id
_entity_poly.type
_entity_poly.pdbx_seq_one_letter_code
_entity_poly.pdbx_strand_id
1 'polypeptide(L)'
;AEIGDQKLTETVTQELMDKNKLVTDEAIEEGKKLISGSLANKMFKHGTRDVPGGNFIFVDVLGNQLRVDINSAHIFYKDFYMHPESGPIMRQYIEGFLMTLASRYYLNDKNTEFYEREITAWSSMLNDTFKSMKTFLKKVS
;
A
#
# COMPACT_ATOMS: atom_id res chain seq x y z
N ALA A 1 -13.87 -2.63 9.49
CA ALA A 1 -13.03 -2.14 8.41
C ALA A 1 -12.39 -0.80 8.74
N GLU A 2 -13.17 0.22 9.07
CA GLU A 2 -12.63 1.55 9.39
C GLU A 2 -11.76 1.54 10.63
N ILE A 3 -12.19 0.82 11.66
CA ILE A 3 -11.43 0.68 12.90
C ILE A 3 -10.14 -0.08 12.65
N GLY A 4 -10.18 -1.08 11.77
CA GLY A 4 -8.98 -1.84 11.39
C GLY A 4 -7.97 -0.99 10.66
N ASP A 5 -8.42 -0.14 9.74
CA ASP A 5 -7.55 0.75 8.96
C ASP A 5 -6.91 1.81 9.84
N GLN A 6 -7.68 2.41 10.76
CA GLN A 6 -7.15 3.36 11.74
C GLN A 6 -6.12 2.70 12.64
N LYS A 7 -6.40 1.51 13.11
CA LYS A 7 -5.50 0.75 13.97
C LYS A 7 -4.19 0.41 13.27
N LEU A 8 -4.26 0.03 12.01
CA LEU A 8 -3.09 -0.24 11.18
C LEU A 8 -2.21 1.01 11.08
N THR A 9 -2.82 2.15 10.76
CA THR A 9 -2.10 3.41 10.62
C THR A 9 -1.41 3.83 11.91
N GLU A 10 -2.10 3.71 13.04
CA GLU A 10 -1.54 4.02 14.35
C GLU A 10 -0.40 3.07 14.73
N THR A 11 -0.55 1.79 14.46
CA THR A 11 0.47 0.77 14.74
C THR A 11 1.74 1.03 13.93
N VAL A 12 1.61 1.32 12.65
CA VAL A 12 2.75 1.62 11.78
C VAL A 12 3.49 2.86 12.28
N THR A 13 2.75 3.91 12.67
CA THR A 13 3.34 5.13 13.21
C THR A 13 4.09 4.85 14.50
N GLN A 14 3.49 4.09 15.40
CA GLN A 14 4.11 3.77 16.69
C GLN A 14 5.37 2.93 16.51
N GLU A 15 5.36 1.97 15.60
CA GLU A 15 6.54 1.17 15.29
C GLU A 15 7.68 2.01 14.74
N LEU A 16 7.37 2.95 13.87
CA LEU A 16 8.38 3.88 13.34
C LEU A 16 8.99 4.72 14.44
N MET A 17 8.19 5.18 15.39
CA MET A 17 8.65 5.92 16.54
C MET A 17 9.56 5.08 17.44
N ASP A 18 9.16 3.84 17.70
CA ASP A 18 9.91 2.93 18.59
C ASP A 18 11.24 2.51 18.00
N LYS A 19 11.29 2.28 16.70
CA LYS A 19 12.51 1.85 16.01
C LYS A 19 13.47 2.99 15.76
N ASN A 20 12.98 4.19 15.67
CA ASN A 20 13.76 5.33 15.19
C ASN A 20 13.84 6.44 16.24
N LYS A 21 14.55 6.17 17.33
CA LYS A 21 14.75 7.15 18.42
C LYS A 21 15.48 8.42 17.98
N LEU A 22 16.04 8.42 16.76
CA LEU A 22 16.71 9.58 16.18
C LEU A 22 15.76 10.46 15.35
N VAL A 23 14.51 10.04 15.20
CA VAL A 23 13.50 10.85 14.52
C VAL A 23 13.18 12.05 15.40
N THR A 24 13.31 13.24 14.85
CA THR A 24 13.04 14.48 15.59
C THR A 24 11.55 14.59 15.92
N ASP A 25 11.23 15.30 17.00
CA ASP A 25 9.84 15.57 17.38
C ASP A 25 9.05 16.20 16.23
N GLU A 26 9.71 17.04 15.45
CA GLU A 26 9.13 17.67 14.28
C GLU A 26 8.72 16.63 13.22
N ALA A 27 9.60 15.67 12.94
CA ALA A 27 9.30 14.60 11.99
C ALA A 27 8.17 13.69 12.49
N ILE A 28 8.12 13.45 13.80
CA ILE A 28 7.05 12.69 14.44
C ILE A 28 5.72 13.40 14.28
N GLU A 29 5.69 14.70 14.57
CA GLU A 29 4.48 15.52 14.43
C GLU A 29 4.02 15.59 12.97
N GLU A 30 4.96 15.71 12.04
CA GLU A 30 4.66 15.70 10.61
C GLU A 30 4.09 14.37 10.18
N GLY A 31 4.66 13.25 10.67
CA GLY A 31 4.13 11.92 10.43
C GLY A 31 2.71 11.75 10.95
N LYS A 32 2.48 12.18 12.20
CA LYS A 32 1.14 12.16 12.80
C LYS A 32 0.15 13.02 12.02
N LYS A 33 0.60 14.18 11.58
CA LYS A 33 -0.20 15.10 10.79
C LYS A 33 -0.59 14.51 9.45
N LEU A 34 0.36 13.83 8.80
CA LEU A 34 0.14 13.15 7.53
C LEU A 34 -0.89 12.04 7.69
N ILE A 35 -0.75 11.23 8.72
CA ILE A 35 -1.66 10.12 8.99
C ILE A 35 -3.02 10.63 9.48
N SER A 36 -3.03 11.51 10.49
CA SER A 36 -4.27 12.01 11.08
C SER A 36 -5.02 12.94 10.14
N GLY A 37 -4.31 13.84 9.48
CA GLY A 37 -4.93 14.85 8.61
C GLY A 37 -5.33 14.31 7.27
N SER A 38 -4.48 13.46 6.65
CA SER A 38 -4.68 12.98 5.29
C SER A 38 -5.43 11.66 5.20
N LEU A 39 -5.20 10.76 6.14
CA LEU A 39 -5.79 9.42 6.10
C LEU A 39 -6.94 9.26 7.09
N ALA A 40 -6.71 9.54 8.38
CA ALA A 40 -7.73 9.33 9.40
C ALA A 40 -8.95 10.20 9.17
N ASN A 41 -8.75 11.48 8.84
CA ASN A 41 -9.87 12.39 8.58
C ASN A 41 -10.56 12.12 7.25
N LYS A 42 -9.94 11.38 6.35
CA LYS A 42 -10.48 11.09 5.02
C LYS A 42 -11.01 9.67 4.89
N MET A 43 -11.18 8.99 6.01
CA MET A 43 -11.72 7.63 6.02
C MET A 43 -11.00 6.72 5.01
N PHE A 44 -9.76 6.41 5.31
CA PHE A 44 -8.99 5.50 4.49
C PHE A 44 -9.63 4.10 4.48
N LYS A 45 -9.76 3.52 3.29
CA LYS A 45 -10.30 2.17 3.12
C LYS A 45 -9.43 1.36 2.19
N HIS A 46 -9.35 0.06 2.46
CA HIS A 46 -8.70 -0.87 1.55
C HIS A 46 -9.58 -2.08 1.32
N GLY A 47 -9.34 -2.77 0.22
CA GLY A 47 -10.10 -3.96 -0.14
C GLY A 47 -9.43 -4.67 -1.30
N THR A 48 -10.21 -5.48 -2.00
CA THR A 48 -9.74 -6.19 -3.19
C THR A 48 -10.69 -5.95 -4.34
N ARG A 49 -10.15 -6.07 -5.55
CA ARG A 49 -10.91 -5.95 -6.78
C ARG A 49 -10.34 -6.97 -7.77
N ASP A 50 -11.21 -7.69 -8.46
CA ASP A 50 -10.78 -8.72 -9.40
C ASP A 50 -10.84 -8.16 -10.82
N VAL A 51 -9.69 -7.76 -11.35
CA VAL A 51 -9.59 -7.18 -12.70
C VAL A 51 -8.46 -7.88 -13.46
N PRO A 52 -8.77 -8.98 -14.17
CA PRO A 52 -7.76 -9.69 -14.96
C PRO A 52 -7.09 -8.76 -15.97
N GLY A 53 -5.76 -8.80 -16.03
CA GLY A 53 -4.99 -7.93 -16.90
C GLY A 53 -4.86 -6.49 -16.44
N GLY A 54 -5.47 -6.13 -15.31
CA GLY A 54 -5.42 -4.79 -14.77
C GLY A 54 -4.18 -4.51 -13.92
N ASN A 55 -4.13 -3.29 -13.38
CA ASN A 55 -3.03 -2.86 -12.51
C ASN A 55 -3.02 -3.65 -11.21
N PHE A 56 -1.87 -3.62 -10.50
CA PHE A 56 -1.76 -4.37 -9.24
C PHE A 56 -2.58 -3.73 -8.11
N ILE A 57 -2.78 -2.43 -8.15
CA ILE A 57 -3.66 -1.71 -7.22
C ILE A 57 -4.51 -0.70 -7.96
N PHE A 58 -5.62 -0.32 -7.34
CA PHE A 58 -6.50 0.76 -7.81
C PHE A 58 -6.65 1.77 -6.68
N VAL A 59 -6.44 3.04 -6.99
CA VAL A 59 -6.56 4.14 -6.04
C VAL A 59 -7.73 5.00 -6.46
N ASP A 60 -8.75 5.09 -5.61
CA ASP A 60 -9.92 5.90 -5.85
C ASP A 60 -10.07 6.96 -4.77
N VAL A 61 -10.37 8.17 -5.18
CA VAL A 61 -10.65 9.29 -4.28
C VAL A 61 -12.11 9.67 -4.47
N LEU A 62 -12.91 9.43 -3.44
CA LEU A 62 -14.35 9.71 -3.47
C LEU A 62 -14.67 10.66 -2.31
N GLY A 63 -14.79 11.96 -2.63
CA GLY A 63 -15.02 12.96 -1.60
C GLY A 63 -13.90 12.94 -0.57
N ASN A 64 -14.23 12.59 0.67
CA ASN A 64 -13.28 12.52 1.77
C ASN A 64 -12.64 11.13 1.94
N GLN A 65 -12.95 10.19 1.04
CA GLN A 65 -12.45 8.83 1.15
C GLN A 65 -11.30 8.59 0.19
N LEU A 66 -10.25 7.98 0.71
CA LEU A 66 -9.16 7.43 -0.09
C LEU A 66 -9.27 5.91 -0.01
N ARG A 67 -9.50 5.27 -1.15
CA ARG A 67 -9.65 3.82 -1.21
C ARG A 67 -8.53 3.20 -2.04
N VAL A 68 -7.91 2.18 -1.50
CA VAL A 68 -6.91 1.38 -2.22
C VAL A 68 -7.41 -0.06 -2.28
N ASP A 69 -7.58 -0.57 -3.48
CA ASP A 69 -7.92 -1.97 -3.69
C ASP A 69 -6.75 -2.69 -4.32
N ILE A 70 -6.39 -3.86 -3.77
CA ILE A 70 -5.39 -4.73 -4.36
C ILE A 70 -6.09 -5.59 -5.41
N ASN A 71 -5.50 -5.70 -6.59
CA ASN A 71 -6.08 -6.52 -7.66
C ASN A 71 -5.84 -8.00 -7.37
N SER A 72 -6.89 -8.70 -6.99
CA SER A 72 -6.80 -10.12 -6.66
C SER A 72 -6.46 -11.01 -7.86
N ALA A 73 -6.58 -10.48 -9.08
CA ALA A 73 -6.19 -11.19 -10.29
C ALA A 73 -4.71 -10.99 -10.65
N HIS A 74 -4.02 -10.07 -9.99
CA HIS A 74 -2.61 -9.78 -10.28
C HIS A 74 -1.69 -10.66 -9.44
N ILE A 75 -0.52 -10.97 -9.99
CA ILE A 75 0.51 -11.79 -9.33
C ILE A 75 0.96 -11.19 -7.99
N PHE A 76 0.93 -9.87 -7.84
CA PHE A 76 1.24 -9.18 -6.60
C PHE A 76 0.36 -9.69 -5.45
N TYR A 77 -0.94 -9.83 -5.69
CA TYR A 77 -1.87 -10.35 -4.69
C TYR A 77 -1.62 -11.84 -4.44
N LYS A 78 -1.55 -12.61 -5.52
CA LYS A 78 -1.50 -14.09 -5.42
C LYS A 78 -0.19 -14.58 -4.82
N ASP A 79 0.94 -14.04 -5.26
CA ASP A 79 2.25 -14.58 -4.95
C ASP A 79 2.98 -13.80 -3.85
N PHE A 80 2.56 -12.58 -3.55
CA PHE A 80 3.18 -11.78 -2.50
C PHE A 80 2.23 -11.54 -1.32
N TYR A 81 1.15 -10.81 -1.54
CA TYR A 81 0.23 -10.44 -0.45
C TYR A 81 -0.36 -11.68 0.23
N MET A 82 -0.80 -12.65 -0.55
CA MET A 82 -1.39 -13.90 -0.06
C MET A 82 -0.43 -15.07 -0.06
N HIS A 83 0.88 -14.81 -0.10
CA HIS A 83 1.87 -15.86 -0.01
C HIS A 83 1.71 -16.63 1.30
N PRO A 84 1.83 -17.98 1.29
CA PRO A 84 1.66 -18.78 2.51
C PRO A 84 2.57 -18.37 3.68
N GLU A 85 3.75 -17.83 3.38
CA GLU A 85 4.70 -17.34 4.38
C GLU A 85 4.39 -15.92 4.85
N SER A 86 3.40 -15.26 4.22
CA SER A 86 3.06 -13.86 4.50
C SER A 86 2.03 -13.76 5.61
N GLY A 87 2.19 -13.98 6.77
CA GLY A 87 1.17 -13.94 7.83
C GLY A 87 0.44 -12.60 7.95
N PRO A 88 -0.49 -12.50 8.90
CA PRO A 88 -1.30 -11.29 9.07
C PRO A 88 -0.47 -10.03 9.33
N ILE A 89 0.65 -10.15 10.03
CA ILE A 89 1.52 -9.02 10.33
C ILE A 89 2.14 -8.49 9.04
N MET A 90 2.66 -9.37 8.19
CA MET A 90 3.26 -8.96 6.92
C MET A 90 2.22 -8.29 6.01
N ARG A 91 1.01 -8.81 5.98
CA ARG A 91 -0.08 -8.21 5.19
C ARG A 91 -0.38 -6.80 5.67
N GLN A 92 -0.35 -6.56 6.97
CA GLN A 92 -0.54 -5.20 7.52
C GLN A 92 0.55 -4.24 7.06
N TYR A 93 1.81 -4.69 7.03
CA TYR A 93 2.90 -3.86 6.52
C TYR A 93 2.73 -3.55 5.04
N ILE A 94 2.31 -4.52 4.26
CA ILE A 94 2.04 -4.32 2.83
C ILE A 94 0.91 -3.29 2.66
N GLU A 95 -0.16 -3.43 3.42
CA GLU A 95 -1.27 -2.49 3.39
C GLU A 95 -0.81 -1.08 3.77
N GLY A 96 -0.02 -0.95 4.82
CA GLY A 96 0.55 0.34 5.23
C GLY A 96 1.43 0.96 4.16
N PHE A 97 2.23 0.16 3.48
CA PHE A 97 3.05 0.62 2.36
C PHE A 97 2.17 1.14 1.22
N LEU A 98 1.13 0.40 0.87
CA LEU A 98 0.21 0.80 -0.20
C LEU A 98 -0.57 2.06 0.17
N MET A 99 -0.94 2.20 1.44
CA MET A 99 -1.57 3.42 1.95
C MET A 99 -0.67 4.64 1.79
N THR A 100 0.61 4.48 2.10
CA THR A 100 1.60 5.55 1.95
C THR A 100 1.71 5.97 0.48
N LEU A 101 1.80 5.00 -0.41
CA LEU A 101 1.88 5.25 -1.84
C LEU A 101 0.63 5.97 -2.35
N ALA A 102 -0.54 5.52 -1.92
CA ALA A 102 -1.81 6.12 -2.30
C ALA A 102 -1.96 7.55 -1.75
N SER A 103 -1.44 7.80 -0.56
CA SER A 103 -1.43 9.15 0.02
C SER A 103 -0.63 10.12 -0.84
N ARG A 104 0.49 9.68 -1.37
CA ARG A 104 1.31 10.51 -2.28
C ARG A 104 0.53 10.81 -3.56
N TYR A 105 -0.15 9.82 -4.10
CA TYR A 105 -1.00 9.99 -5.26
C TYR A 105 -2.07 11.06 -5.00
N TYR A 106 -2.75 10.96 -3.85
CA TYR A 106 -3.83 11.88 -3.49
C TYR A 106 -3.32 13.31 -3.25
N LEU A 107 -2.19 13.47 -2.57
CA LEU A 107 -1.66 14.78 -2.21
C LEU A 107 -1.02 15.53 -3.37
N ASN A 108 -0.79 14.86 -4.49
CA ASN A 108 -0.15 15.45 -5.66
C ASN A 108 -1.08 15.40 -6.86
N ASP A 109 -2.25 16.01 -6.72
CA ASP A 109 -3.29 16.02 -7.75
C ASP A 109 -2.81 16.55 -9.10
N LYS A 110 -1.83 17.47 -9.10
CA LYS A 110 -1.24 18.00 -10.32
C LYS A 110 -0.44 16.96 -11.11
N ASN A 111 -0.04 15.87 -10.46
CA ASN A 111 0.77 14.81 -11.05
C ASN A 111 0.02 13.48 -11.14
N THR A 112 -1.30 13.52 -11.12
CA THR A 112 -2.15 12.32 -11.16
C THR A 112 -1.82 11.41 -12.34
N GLU A 113 -1.69 11.98 -13.54
CA GLU A 113 -1.35 11.20 -14.74
C GLU A 113 0.00 10.50 -14.61
N PHE A 114 0.98 11.17 -14.02
CA PHE A 114 2.29 10.59 -13.78
C PHE A 114 2.18 9.37 -12.88
N TYR A 115 1.48 9.50 -11.75
CA TYR A 115 1.32 8.39 -10.80
C TYR A 115 0.51 7.25 -11.39
N GLU A 116 -0.51 7.54 -12.19
CA GLU A 116 -1.27 6.50 -12.89
C GLU A 116 -0.41 5.71 -13.87
N ARG A 117 0.44 6.40 -14.64
CA ARG A 117 1.38 5.74 -15.54
C ARG A 117 2.40 4.90 -14.78
N GLU A 118 2.85 5.40 -13.62
CA GLU A 118 3.79 4.66 -12.79
C GLU A 118 3.15 3.40 -12.22
N ILE A 119 1.91 3.48 -11.76
CA ILE A 119 1.19 2.30 -11.27
C ILE A 119 1.05 1.27 -12.39
N THR A 120 0.74 1.70 -13.60
CA THR A 120 0.64 0.81 -14.76
C THR A 120 1.99 0.17 -15.10
N ALA A 121 3.05 0.96 -15.11
CA ALA A 121 4.40 0.47 -15.37
C ALA A 121 4.85 -0.50 -14.28
N TRP A 122 4.63 -0.17 -13.02
CA TRP A 122 4.95 -1.06 -11.90
C TRP A 122 4.18 -2.38 -11.99
N SER A 123 2.92 -2.32 -12.41
CA SER A 123 2.08 -3.52 -12.54
C SER A 123 2.68 -4.51 -13.52
N SER A 124 3.14 -4.01 -14.67
CA SER A 124 3.78 -4.82 -15.69
C SER A 124 5.14 -5.36 -15.21
N MET A 125 5.95 -4.50 -14.60
CA MET A 125 7.27 -4.89 -14.11
C MET A 125 7.18 -5.88 -12.95
N LEU A 126 6.23 -5.70 -12.04
CA LEU A 126 5.98 -6.63 -10.94
C LEU A 126 5.56 -8.00 -11.48
N ASN A 127 4.71 -8.01 -12.50
CA ASN A 127 4.28 -9.25 -13.11
C ASN A 127 5.49 -10.04 -13.66
N ASP A 128 6.35 -9.38 -14.39
CA ASP A 128 7.54 -10.00 -14.98
C ASP A 128 8.55 -10.42 -13.91
N THR A 129 8.82 -9.54 -12.96
CA THR A 129 9.77 -9.78 -11.88
C THR A 129 9.32 -10.96 -11.02
N PHE A 130 8.05 -10.97 -10.60
CA PHE A 130 7.54 -12.02 -9.72
C PHE A 130 7.47 -13.38 -10.44
N LYS A 131 7.16 -13.38 -11.73
CA LYS A 131 7.22 -14.61 -12.53
C LYS A 131 8.63 -15.17 -12.59
N SER A 132 9.62 -14.30 -12.82
CA SER A 132 11.02 -14.70 -12.86
C SER A 132 11.50 -15.23 -11.52
N MET A 133 11.13 -14.55 -10.42
CA MET A 133 11.45 -15.00 -9.07
C MET A 133 10.84 -16.36 -8.78
N LYS A 134 9.59 -16.55 -9.14
CA LYS A 134 8.87 -17.81 -8.92
C LYS A 134 9.56 -18.96 -9.66
N THR A 135 9.96 -18.73 -10.91
CA THR A 135 10.69 -19.71 -11.71
C THR A 135 12.04 -20.05 -11.07
N PHE A 136 12.78 -19.03 -10.65
CA PHE A 136 14.07 -19.20 -9.99
C PHE A 136 13.92 -20.00 -8.68
N LEU A 137 12.95 -19.64 -7.84
CA LEU A 137 12.73 -20.32 -6.57
C LEU A 137 12.35 -21.79 -6.75
N LYS A 138 11.62 -22.12 -7.81
CA LYS A 138 11.31 -23.52 -8.14
C LYS A 138 12.57 -24.31 -8.51
N LYS A 139 13.54 -23.68 -9.18
CA LYS A 139 14.77 -24.35 -9.59
C LYS A 139 15.72 -24.63 -8.44
N VAL A 140 15.68 -23.79 -7.39
CA VAL A 140 16.59 -23.94 -6.24
C VAL A 140 15.98 -24.68 -5.06
N SER A 141 14.69 -24.94 -5.13
CA SER A 141 14.00 -25.77 -4.11
C SER A 141 13.78 -27.20 -4.65
#